data_45aded09288ca058c63ed86def4700c0
#
_entry.id   45aded09288ca058c63ed86def4700c0
#
_cell.length_a   1.000
_cell.length_b   1.000
_cell.length_c   1.000
_cell.angle_alpha   90.00
_cell.angle_beta   90.00
_cell.angle_gamma   90.00
#
_symmetry.space_group_name_H-M   'P 1'
#
loop_
_entity.id
_entity.type
_entity.pdbx_description
1 polymer ?
#
loop_
_entity_poly.entity_id
_entity_poly.type
_entity_poly.pdbx_seq_one_letter_code
_entity_poly.pdbx_strand_id
1 'polypeptide(L)'
;DVGIIKNRFPKANSCKNGNREINWSSIRAQKQSKQTAKGPDSVGPKKANADVVDQRANADLRASAKQLRADLSANPGKITDYLRISPARKGGNIVGYRLSPGKDPEFFTLSGLKSGDVAIQMNGYDLLAPLEAAQAMSALKTERDISLLVNRQDALIEILFSIE
;
A
#
# COMPACT_ATOMS: atom_id res chain seq x y z
N ASP A 1 -61.85 -22.74 -27.74
CA ASP A 1 -60.79 -22.84 -28.74
C ASP A 1 -59.50 -22.32 -28.16
N VAL A 2 -58.68 -23.29 -27.79
CA VAL A 2 -57.41 -22.98 -27.16
C VAL A 2 -56.32 -23.03 -28.22
N GLY A 3 -55.89 -21.84 -28.68
CA GLY A 3 -54.80 -21.70 -29.64
C GLY A 3 -53.46 -22.06 -29.01
N ILE A 4 -52.89 -23.19 -29.40
CA ILE A 4 -51.54 -23.60 -29.03
C ILE A 4 -50.55 -22.79 -29.85
N ILE A 5 -49.86 -21.86 -29.19
CA ILE A 5 -48.73 -21.14 -29.77
C ILE A 5 -47.51 -22.07 -29.70
N LYS A 6 -47.16 -22.67 -30.79
CA LYS A 6 -45.90 -23.39 -30.97
C LYS A 6 -44.76 -22.35 -31.08
N ASN A 7 -44.07 -22.10 -30.01
CA ASN A 7 -42.80 -21.37 -30.03
C ASN A 7 -41.76 -22.19 -30.79
N ARG A 8 -41.56 -21.81 -32.04
CA ARG A 8 -40.52 -22.32 -32.90
C ARG A 8 -39.24 -21.54 -32.58
N PHE A 9 -38.39 -22.12 -31.77
CA PHE A 9 -37.04 -21.57 -31.60
C PHE A 9 -36.31 -21.64 -32.95
N PRO A 10 -35.70 -20.56 -33.45
CA PRO A 10 -34.87 -20.62 -34.63
C PRO A 10 -33.65 -21.45 -34.31
N LYS A 11 -33.40 -22.46 -35.13
CA LYS A 11 -32.15 -23.24 -35.11
C LYS A 11 -30.99 -22.26 -35.21
N ALA A 12 -30.04 -22.36 -34.25
CA ALA A 12 -28.79 -21.65 -34.30
C ALA A 12 -28.12 -21.86 -35.66
N ASN A 13 -27.97 -20.75 -36.39
CA ASN A 13 -27.19 -20.76 -37.63
C ASN A 13 -25.74 -21.03 -37.24
N SER A 14 -25.28 -22.21 -37.62
CA SER A 14 -23.88 -22.56 -37.65
C SER A 14 -23.18 -21.60 -38.61
N CYS A 15 -22.53 -20.58 -38.09
CA CYS A 15 -21.60 -19.79 -38.87
C CYS A 15 -20.38 -20.68 -39.17
N LYS A 16 -20.41 -21.34 -40.31
CA LYS A 16 -19.22 -21.91 -40.92
C LYS A 16 -18.35 -20.77 -41.44
N ASN A 17 -17.57 -20.19 -40.61
CA ASN A 17 -16.39 -19.46 -41.04
C ASN A 17 -15.18 -20.39 -40.93
N GLY A 18 -14.54 -20.56 -42.06
CA GLY A 18 -13.48 -21.48 -42.34
C GLY A 18 -12.42 -21.71 -41.29
N ASN A 19 -12.14 -22.96 -41.08
CA ASN A 19 -10.88 -23.49 -40.57
C ASN A 19 -10.28 -22.86 -39.32
N ARG A 20 -10.91 -23.08 -38.19
CA ARG A 20 -10.19 -23.36 -36.91
C ARG A 20 -11.23 -23.86 -35.93
N GLU A 21 -11.26 -25.14 -35.71
CA GLU A 21 -11.90 -25.71 -34.53
C GLU A 21 -11.15 -25.15 -33.31
N ILE A 22 -11.78 -24.22 -32.62
CA ILE A 22 -11.25 -23.74 -31.35
C ILE A 22 -11.51 -24.86 -30.35
N ASN A 23 -10.48 -25.61 -30.03
CA ASN A 23 -10.55 -26.62 -29.00
C ASN A 23 -10.62 -25.96 -27.63
N TRP A 24 -11.83 -25.81 -27.13
CA TRP A 24 -12.10 -25.25 -25.79
C TRP A 24 -11.40 -26.00 -24.64
N SER A 25 -11.04 -27.27 -24.88
CA SER A 25 -10.26 -28.06 -23.91
C SER A 25 -8.83 -27.51 -23.74
N SER A 26 -8.23 -27.00 -24.81
CA SER A 26 -6.88 -26.40 -24.74
C SER A 26 -6.88 -25.03 -24.05
N ILE A 27 -7.97 -24.28 -24.18
CA ILE A 27 -8.10 -22.97 -23.50
C ILE A 27 -8.27 -23.15 -21.99
N ARG A 28 -8.94 -24.21 -21.55
CA ARG A 28 -9.14 -24.52 -20.15
C ARG A 28 -7.83 -24.99 -19.46
N ALA A 29 -6.96 -25.67 -20.18
CA ALA A 29 -5.67 -26.15 -19.67
C ALA A 29 -4.65 -25.01 -19.51
N GLN A 30 -4.69 -23.95 -20.32
CA GLN A 30 -3.79 -22.81 -20.22
C GLN A 30 -4.15 -21.82 -19.11
N LYS A 31 -5.38 -21.84 -18.59
CA LYS A 31 -5.80 -20.98 -17.47
C LYS A 31 -5.42 -21.53 -16.10
N GLN A 32 -5.02 -22.79 -15.99
CA GLN A 32 -4.70 -23.41 -14.68
C GLN A 32 -3.21 -23.40 -14.32
N SER A 33 -2.31 -23.05 -15.23
CA SER A 33 -0.86 -23.09 -14.95
C SER A 33 -0.25 -21.77 -14.48
N LYS A 34 -1.06 -20.73 -14.16
CA LYS A 34 -0.59 -19.43 -13.63
C LYS A 34 -1.37 -18.95 -12.41
N GLN A 35 -1.78 -19.86 -11.54
CA GLN A 35 -2.14 -19.49 -10.17
C GLN A 35 -1.01 -19.88 -9.23
N THR A 36 0.12 -19.21 -9.34
CA THR A 36 0.93 -18.96 -8.17
C THR A 36 0.14 -17.99 -7.32
N ALA A 37 -0.19 -18.43 -6.11
CA ALA A 37 -0.86 -17.65 -5.11
C ALA A 37 -0.09 -16.32 -4.91
N LYS A 38 -0.56 -15.25 -5.56
CA LYS A 38 -0.29 -13.89 -5.16
C LYS A 38 -1.39 -13.52 -4.19
N GLY A 39 -1.00 -13.18 -2.97
CA GLY A 39 -1.87 -12.54 -2.01
C GLY A 39 -2.50 -11.27 -2.60
N PRO A 40 -3.47 -10.67 -1.93
CA PRO A 40 -4.25 -9.57 -2.47
C PRO A 40 -3.30 -8.48 -2.96
N ASP A 41 -3.36 -8.23 -4.27
CA ASP A 41 -2.69 -7.09 -4.89
C ASP A 41 -3.31 -5.82 -4.31
N SER A 42 -2.71 -5.30 -3.24
CA SER A 42 -2.92 -3.91 -2.87
C SER A 42 -2.28 -3.08 -3.98
N VAL A 43 -3.11 -2.51 -4.84
CA VAL A 43 -2.69 -1.57 -5.87
C VAL A 43 -2.31 -0.25 -5.19
N GLY A 44 -1.19 -0.30 -4.45
CA GLY A 44 -0.50 0.91 -4.04
C GLY A 44 0.37 1.44 -5.18
N PRO A 45 0.75 2.72 -5.17
CA PRO A 45 1.63 3.28 -6.20
C PRO A 45 2.91 2.45 -6.28
N LYS A 46 3.22 1.98 -7.49
CA LYS A 46 4.34 1.07 -7.75
C LYS A 46 5.66 1.68 -7.28
N LYS A 47 6.35 1.01 -6.37
CA LYS A 47 7.69 1.33 -5.83
C LYS A 47 8.81 1.37 -6.89
N ALA A 48 8.52 1.35 -8.18
CA ALA A 48 9.48 1.05 -9.23
C ALA A 48 10.61 2.09 -9.39
N ASN A 49 10.51 3.28 -8.78
CA ASN A 49 11.50 4.37 -8.92
C ASN A 49 11.64 5.20 -7.62
N ALA A 50 11.55 4.60 -6.45
CA ALA A 50 11.80 5.30 -5.20
C ALA A 50 13.29 5.26 -4.85
N ASP A 51 13.87 6.40 -4.50
CA ASP A 51 15.18 6.45 -3.86
C ASP A 51 15.07 5.83 -2.46
N VAL A 52 16.05 4.99 -2.10
CA VAL A 52 16.03 4.27 -0.81
C VAL A 52 17.00 4.93 0.16
N VAL A 53 16.48 5.35 1.31
CA VAL A 53 17.27 5.83 2.46
C VAL A 53 17.24 4.74 3.53
N ASP A 54 18.28 3.93 3.61
CA ASP A 54 18.37 2.85 4.58
C ASP A 54 19.08 3.31 5.86
N GLN A 55 18.32 3.43 6.94
CA GLN A 55 18.77 3.84 8.27
C GLN A 55 18.74 2.67 9.29
N ARG A 56 18.55 1.44 8.84
CA ARG A 56 18.42 0.27 9.74
C ARG A 56 19.68 0.00 10.56
N ALA A 57 20.85 0.39 10.05
CA ALA A 57 22.12 0.26 10.77
C ALA A 57 22.39 1.40 11.78
N ASN A 58 21.56 2.45 11.80
CA ASN A 58 21.75 3.61 12.66
C ASN A 58 21.35 3.29 14.12
N ALA A 59 22.32 3.20 15.01
CA ALA A 59 22.11 2.85 16.42
C ALA A 59 21.32 3.90 17.20
N ASP A 60 21.59 5.18 16.93
CA ASP A 60 20.92 6.30 17.60
C ASP A 60 19.43 6.34 17.19
N LEU A 61 19.15 6.12 15.91
CA LEU A 61 17.78 6.01 15.42
C LEU A 61 17.04 4.82 16.06
N ARG A 62 17.70 3.66 16.21
CA ARG A 62 17.09 2.51 16.90
C ARG A 62 16.73 2.84 18.35
N ALA A 63 17.59 3.51 19.08
CA ALA A 63 17.32 3.91 20.46
C ALA A 63 16.12 4.86 20.52
N SER A 64 16.09 5.87 19.65
CA SER A 64 14.98 6.82 19.55
C SER A 64 13.67 6.14 19.09
N ALA A 65 13.74 5.23 18.13
CA ALA A 65 12.59 4.44 17.65
C ALA A 65 12.04 3.49 18.72
N LYS A 66 12.91 2.90 19.55
CA LYS A 66 12.51 2.07 20.69
C LYS A 66 11.74 2.89 21.73
N GLN A 67 12.22 4.10 22.03
CA GLN A 67 11.53 5.03 22.93
C GLN A 67 10.16 5.41 22.36
N LEU A 68 10.10 5.76 21.06
CA LEU A 68 8.85 6.03 20.35
C LEU A 68 7.86 4.87 20.50
N ARG A 69 8.31 3.63 20.27
CA ARG A 69 7.45 2.44 20.41
C ARG A 69 6.92 2.27 21.83
N ALA A 70 7.75 2.43 22.83
CA ALA A 70 7.35 2.35 24.25
C ALA A 70 6.28 3.40 24.56
N ASP A 71 6.48 4.62 24.13
CA ASP A 71 5.54 5.72 24.33
C ASP A 71 4.21 5.51 23.60
N LEU A 72 4.25 5.01 22.35
CA LEU A 72 3.05 4.67 21.58
C LEU A 72 2.27 3.50 22.18
N SER A 73 2.96 2.57 22.82
CA SER A 73 2.32 1.45 23.50
C SER A 73 1.59 1.90 24.75
N ALA A 74 2.16 2.87 25.47
CA ALA A 74 1.55 3.47 26.65
C ALA A 74 0.42 4.46 26.28
N ASN A 75 0.65 5.29 25.26
CA ASN A 75 -0.31 6.29 24.79
C ASN A 75 -0.13 6.55 23.28
N PRO A 76 -1.06 6.08 22.42
CA PRO A 76 -0.98 6.31 20.97
C PRO A 76 -0.93 7.78 20.56
N GLY A 77 -1.45 8.69 21.36
CA GLY A 77 -1.42 10.14 21.11
C GLY A 77 -0.04 10.76 21.20
N LYS A 78 0.92 10.09 21.83
CA LYS A 78 2.31 10.57 21.97
C LYS A 78 3.07 10.65 20.65
N ILE A 79 2.55 10.06 19.57
CA ILE A 79 3.16 10.19 18.25
C ILE A 79 3.37 11.67 17.85
N THR A 80 2.50 12.55 18.32
CA THR A 80 2.58 13.99 18.02
C THR A 80 3.74 14.70 18.69
N ASP A 81 4.34 14.08 19.70
CA ASP A 81 5.57 14.60 20.33
C ASP A 81 6.79 14.35 19.42
N TYR A 82 6.80 13.26 18.68
CA TYR A 82 7.88 12.89 17.75
C TYR A 82 7.69 13.48 16.37
N LEU A 83 6.46 13.40 15.85
CA LEU A 83 6.16 13.94 14.53
C LEU A 83 4.72 14.46 14.45
N ARG A 84 4.56 15.59 13.79
CA ARG A 84 3.26 16.16 13.48
C ARG A 84 2.78 15.64 12.13
N ILE A 85 1.55 15.15 12.11
CA ILE A 85 0.92 14.57 10.94
C ILE A 85 -0.25 15.46 10.55
N SER A 86 -0.28 15.91 9.30
CA SER A 86 -1.39 16.70 8.76
C SER A 86 -1.76 16.20 7.36
N PRO A 87 -3.06 16.17 7.00
CA PRO A 87 -3.47 15.72 5.68
C PRO A 87 -2.91 16.65 4.60
N ALA A 88 -2.19 16.09 3.63
CA ALA A 88 -1.76 16.79 2.43
C ALA A 88 -2.85 16.67 1.36
N ARG A 89 -3.26 17.79 0.78
CA ARG A 89 -4.33 17.86 -0.22
C ARG A 89 -3.80 18.40 -1.55
N LYS A 90 -4.24 17.79 -2.64
CA LYS A 90 -3.99 18.24 -4.01
C LYS A 90 -5.31 18.18 -4.79
N GLY A 91 -5.75 19.29 -5.33
CA GLY A 91 -7.03 19.34 -6.06
C GLY A 91 -8.26 18.96 -5.22
N GLY A 92 -8.25 19.24 -3.90
CA GLY A 92 -9.35 18.89 -2.99
C GLY A 92 -9.28 17.48 -2.40
N ASN A 93 -8.50 16.58 -2.97
CA ASN A 93 -8.33 15.20 -2.49
C ASN A 93 -7.12 15.08 -1.56
N ILE A 94 -7.23 14.20 -0.55
CA ILE A 94 -6.09 13.85 0.29
C ILE A 94 -5.16 12.94 -0.53
N VAL A 95 -3.89 13.33 -0.62
CA VAL A 95 -2.86 12.61 -1.39
C VAL A 95 -1.79 11.98 -0.49
N GLY A 96 -1.91 12.10 0.80
CA GLY A 96 -1.01 11.57 1.81
C GLY A 96 -1.06 12.38 3.09
N TYR A 97 -0.11 12.12 3.98
CA TYR A 97 0.00 12.83 5.25
C TYR A 97 1.35 13.55 5.30
N ARG A 98 1.28 14.88 5.41
CA ARG A 98 2.48 15.71 5.55
C ARG A 98 3.07 15.53 6.92
N LEU A 99 4.37 15.24 6.95
CA LEU A 99 5.15 15.04 8.15
C LEU A 99 5.96 16.29 8.48
N SER A 100 6.03 16.61 9.76
CA SER A 100 6.86 17.68 10.31
C SER A 100 7.39 17.24 11.67
N PRO A 101 8.55 17.74 12.12
CA PRO A 101 9.08 17.41 13.45
C PRO A 101 8.12 17.82 14.55
N GLY A 102 8.01 17.01 15.60
CA GLY A 102 7.26 17.29 16.81
C GLY A 102 8.05 18.11 17.82
N LYS A 103 7.78 17.88 19.12
CA LYS A 103 8.53 18.50 20.23
C LYS A 103 9.91 17.88 20.38
N ASP A 104 10.00 16.56 20.09
CA ASP A 104 11.24 15.80 20.07
C ASP A 104 11.59 15.47 18.60
N PRO A 105 12.45 16.28 17.98
CA PRO A 105 12.78 16.13 16.57
C PRO A 105 13.86 15.06 16.31
N GLU A 106 14.41 14.43 17.33
CA GLU A 106 15.55 13.52 17.20
C GLU A 106 15.22 12.34 16.30
N PHE A 107 14.14 11.62 16.57
CA PHE A 107 13.66 10.53 15.72
C PHE A 107 13.43 10.99 14.27
N PHE A 108 12.81 12.14 14.08
CA PHE A 108 12.50 12.71 12.77
C PHE A 108 13.77 12.99 11.96
N THR A 109 14.78 13.58 12.60
CA THR A 109 16.05 13.92 11.96
C THR A 109 16.89 12.69 11.64
N LEU A 110 17.00 11.76 12.60
CA LEU A 110 17.78 10.53 12.45
C LEU A 110 17.21 9.58 11.41
N SER A 111 15.88 9.55 11.25
CA SER A 111 15.22 8.71 10.23
C SER A 111 15.44 9.18 8.78
N GLY A 112 16.02 10.40 8.59
CA GLY A 112 16.20 10.98 7.26
C GLY A 112 14.93 11.64 6.71
N LEU A 113 13.89 11.76 7.52
CA LEU A 113 12.70 12.53 7.18
C LEU A 113 13.04 14.03 7.08
N LYS A 114 12.32 14.71 6.21
CA LYS A 114 12.40 16.17 6.07
C LYS A 114 11.04 16.79 6.27
N SER A 115 11.04 17.99 6.87
CA SER A 115 9.79 18.74 7.03
C SER A 115 9.14 18.99 5.69
N GLY A 116 7.88 18.59 5.56
CA GLY A 116 7.12 18.68 4.31
C GLY A 116 7.02 17.37 3.53
N ASP A 117 7.72 16.32 3.92
CA ASP A 117 7.54 14.99 3.34
C ASP A 117 6.08 14.54 3.47
N VAL A 118 5.54 13.94 2.44
CA VAL A 118 4.17 13.45 2.40
C VAL A 118 4.20 11.92 2.45
N ALA A 119 3.88 11.34 3.59
CA ALA A 119 3.78 9.89 3.76
C ALA A 119 2.58 9.35 2.98
N ILE A 120 2.81 8.30 2.19
CA ILE A 120 1.82 7.65 1.33
C ILE A 120 1.56 6.23 1.81
N GLN A 121 2.62 5.46 2.10
CA GLN A 121 2.53 4.07 2.53
C GLN A 121 3.50 3.80 3.69
N MET A 122 3.14 2.84 4.53
CA MET A 122 4.01 2.29 5.57
C MET A 122 3.90 0.77 5.60
N ASN A 123 5.01 0.06 5.48
CA ASN A 123 5.07 -1.40 5.37
C ASN A 123 4.15 -1.98 4.27
N GLY A 124 3.94 -1.23 3.17
CA GLY A 124 3.05 -1.62 2.08
C GLY A 124 1.58 -1.26 2.29
N TYR A 125 1.19 -0.81 3.48
CA TYR A 125 -0.18 -0.34 3.76
C TYR A 125 -0.39 1.07 3.25
N ASP A 126 -1.49 1.30 2.55
CA ASP A 126 -1.88 2.63 2.07
C ASP A 126 -2.42 3.48 3.22
N LEU A 127 -1.74 4.58 3.51
CA LEU A 127 -2.15 5.50 4.58
C LEU A 127 -3.42 6.31 4.23
N LEU A 128 -3.84 6.31 2.97
CA LEU A 128 -5.08 6.96 2.54
C LEU A 128 -6.32 6.11 2.83
N ALA A 129 -6.16 4.79 2.93
CA ALA A 129 -7.23 3.87 3.29
C ALA A 129 -7.31 3.75 4.83
N PRO A 130 -8.43 4.13 5.49
CA PRO A 130 -8.51 4.17 6.96
C PRO A 130 -8.22 2.82 7.63
N LEU A 131 -8.62 1.72 7.01
CA LEU A 131 -8.36 0.38 7.53
C LEU A 131 -6.87 0.03 7.45
N GLU A 132 -6.23 0.31 6.31
CA GLU A 132 -4.81 0.07 6.10
C GLU A 132 -3.94 1.00 6.96
N ALA A 133 -4.35 2.25 7.14
CA ALA A 133 -3.69 3.18 8.06
C ALA A 133 -3.69 2.66 9.51
N ALA A 134 -4.78 2.02 9.95
CA ALA A 134 -4.84 1.38 11.26
C ALA A 134 -3.89 0.16 11.34
N GLN A 135 -3.78 -0.62 10.27
CA GLN A 135 -2.82 -1.74 10.17
C GLN A 135 -1.37 -1.24 10.19
N ALA A 136 -1.09 -0.16 9.48
CA ALA A 136 0.22 0.51 9.49
C ALA A 136 0.61 0.96 10.91
N MET A 137 -0.32 1.56 11.66
CA MET A 137 -0.08 1.93 13.06
C MET A 137 0.12 0.72 13.98
N SER A 138 -0.52 -0.40 13.69
CA SER A 138 -0.29 -1.66 14.39
C SER A 138 1.11 -2.21 14.08
N ALA A 139 1.51 -2.20 12.80
CA ALA A 139 2.83 -2.61 12.35
C ALA A 139 3.95 -1.80 13.06
N LEU A 140 3.78 -0.49 13.21
CA LEU A 140 4.74 0.35 13.93
C LEU A 140 4.99 -0.12 15.38
N LYS A 141 3.99 -0.76 16.02
CA LYS A 141 4.10 -1.29 17.37
C LYS A 141 4.71 -2.69 17.44
N THR A 142 4.52 -3.50 16.41
CA THR A 142 4.84 -4.94 16.43
C THR A 142 5.98 -5.33 15.50
N GLU A 143 6.10 -4.65 14.35
CA GLU A 143 7.12 -4.97 13.36
C GLU A 143 8.50 -4.44 13.77
N ARG A 144 9.54 -5.20 13.44
CA ARG A 144 10.92 -4.81 13.71
C ARG A 144 11.42 -3.81 12.68
N ASP A 145 11.20 -4.10 11.42
CA ASP A 145 11.64 -3.26 10.31
C ASP A 145 10.46 -2.48 9.73
N ILE A 146 10.65 -1.19 9.61
CA ILE A 146 9.64 -0.27 9.09
C ILE A 146 10.12 0.31 7.76
N SER A 147 9.27 0.23 6.76
CA SER A 147 9.43 0.88 5.47
C SER A 147 8.38 1.99 5.35
N LEU A 148 8.84 3.22 5.16
CA LEU A 148 7.98 4.38 4.99
C LEU A 148 8.21 4.98 3.60
N LEU A 149 7.18 4.95 2.74
CA LEU A 149 7.21 5.60 1.44
C LEU A 149 6.69 7.03 1.55
N VAL A 150 7.53 7.98 1.21
CA VAL A 150 7.19 9.41 1.23
C VAL A 150 7.35 10.03 -0.15
N ASN A 151 6.53 11.02 -0.44
CA ASN A 151 6.71 11.93 -1.56
C ASN A 151 7.42 13.20 -1.05
N ARG A 152 8.57 13.47 -1.61
CA ARG A 152 9.39 14.67 -1.34
C ARG A 152 9.55 15.45 -2.64
N GLN A 153 8.83 16.57 -2.80
CA GLN A 153 8.91 17.42 -4.01
C GLN A 153 8.68 16.61 -5.32
N ASP A 154 7.62 15.81 -5.34
CA ASP A 154 7.24 14.91 -6.43
C ASP A 154 8.22 13.73 -6.69
N ALA A 155 9.26 13.56 -5.88
CA ALA A 155 10.09 12.35 -5.85
C ALA A 155 9.62 11.37 -4.79
N LEU A 156 9.59 10.08 -5.12
CA LEU A 156 9.28 9.02 -4.18
C LEU A 156 10.56 8.56 -3.47
N ILE A 157 10.53 8.53 -2.14
CA ILE A 157 11.65 8.11 -1.31
C ILE A 157 11.14 7.04 -0.34
N GLU A 158 11.81 5.90 -0.31
CA GLU A 158 11.55 4.86 0.67
C GLU A 158 12.56 4.98 1.81
N ILE A 159 12.07 5.17 3.02
CA ILE A 159 12.90 5.27 4.23
C ILE A 159 12.75 3.98 5.01
N LEU A 160 13.87 3.32 5.26
CA LEU A 160 13.94 2.06 6.01
C LEU A 160 14.60 2.30 7.36
N PHE A 161 13.97 1.86 8.44
CA PHE A 161 14.54 1.89 9.78
C PHE A 161 14.08 0.70 10.62
N SER A 162 14.89 0.34 11.63
CA SER A 162 14.57 -0.76 12.54
C SER A 162 14.23 -0.24 13.93
N ILE A 163 13.27 -0.92 14.57
CA ILE A 163 12.85 -0.70 15.96
C ILE A 163 13.07 -2.00 16.71
N GLU A 164 14.06 -2.05 17.59
CA GLU A 164 14.38 -3.21 18.44
C GLU A 164 14.00 -2.98 19.90
#